data_a09b1490912997dcc5e02592744f5c00
#
_entry.id   a09b1490912997dcc5e02592744f5c00
#
_cell.length_a   1.000
_cell.length_b   1.000
_cell.length_c   1.000
_cell.angle_alpha   90.00
_cell.angle_beta   90.00
_cell.angle_gamma   90.00
#
_symmetry.space_group_name_H-M   'P 1'
#
loop_
_entity.id
_entity.type
_entity.pdbx_description
1 polymer ?
#
loop_
_entity_poly.entity_id
_entity_poly.type
_entity_poly.pdbx_seq_one_letter_code
_entity_poly.pdbx_strand_id
1 'polypeptide(L)'
;MRPEGLEPPAYWFEASRSIQLSYGRIASSYHPNEYRFTMAVETEIKLRLPLGAERARALLEQHGFHATGPRQLETDQTFDLPTGELRQSGRLLRLRSAGDRWIVTYKGPAAAGDRHKSREEIETGVSDGAAFAQILERLGYQPSFAYEKFRTTFKSPGEDGIATLDETPIGDFMELEGPGYWIDRTAQQLGFGPADYITSSYATLYEEHRRVHETVPRDMKFQSP
;
A
#
# COMPACT_ATOMS: atom_id res chain seq x y z
N MET A 1 -11.70 48.09 27.49
CA MET A 1 -10.88 48.17 26.26
C MET A 1 -10.43 46.78 25.88
N ARG A 2 -11.00 46.19 24.84
CA ARG A 2 -10.55 44.91 24.24
C ARG A 2 -9.68 45.28 23.04
N PRO A 3 -8.53 44.63 22.81
CA PRO A 3 -7.82 44.81 21.57
C PRO A 3 -8.51 44.02 20.44
N GLU A 4 -8.68 44.70 19.33
CA GLU A 4 -9.32 44.22 18.10
C GLU A 4 -8.51 43.08 17.46
N GLY A 5 -9.26 42.18 16.81
CA GLY A 5 -8.74 41.01 16.16
C GLY A 5 -7.90 41.33 14.92
N LEU A 6 -6.83 40.61 14.77
CA LEU A 6 -6.08 40.49 13.53
C LEU A 6 -6.81 39.46 12.65
N GLU A 7 -7.52 39.91 11.65
CA GLU A 7 -7.94 39.07 10.54
C GLU A 7 -6.71 38.67 9.73
N PRO A 8 -6.59 37.41 9.28
CA PRO A 8 -5.51 37.00 8.39
C PRO A 8 -5.65 37.71 7.04
N PRO A 9 -4.53 38.15 6.42
CA PRO A 9 -4.59 38.91 5.17
C PRO A 9 -5.16 38.05 4.03
N ALA A 10 -6.01 38.67 3.23
CA ALA A 10 -6.78 38.13 2.10
C ALA A 10 -5.92 37.68 0.90
N TYR A 11 -4.69 37.24 1.08
CA TYR A 11 -3.79 36.87 -0.01
C TYR A 11 -3.88 35.41 -0.44
N TRP A 12 -4.73 34.61 0.17
CA TRP A 12 -4.81 33.17 -0.14
C TRP A 12 -5.80 32.80 -1.25
N PHE A 13 -6.59 33.76 -1.76
CA PHE A 13 -7.62 33.48 -2.77
C PHE A 13 -7.30 33.97 -4.20
N GLU A 14 -6.19 34.66 -4.44
CA GLU A 14 -5.81 35.10 -5.80
C GLU A 14 -4.76 34.25 -6.52
N ALA A 15 -4.18 33.25 -5.86
CA ALA A 15 -3.21 32.35 -6.50
C ALA A 15 -3.79 31.35 -7.51
N SER A 16 -5.13 31.28 -7.63
CA SER A 16 -5.80 30.33 -8.53
C SER A 16 -6.01 30.83 -9.97
N ARG A 17 -5.63 32.08 -10.30
CA ARG A 17 -5.89 32.65 -11.63
C ARG A 17 -4.67 33.09 -12.45
N SER A 18 -3.46 32.92 -11.97
CA SER A 18 -2.28 33.43 -12.69
C SER A 18 -1.22 32.39 -13.08
N ILE A 19 -1.52 31.08 -13.01
CA ILE A 19 -0.65 30.04 -13.60
C ILE A 19 -1.28 29.54 -14.91
N GLN A 20 -1.53 30.49 -15.79
CA GLN A 20 -1.91 30.23 -17.19
C GLN A 20 -0.97 31.00 -18.11
N LEU A 21 0.33 30.87 -17.94
CA LEU A 21 1.29 31.44 -18.88
C LEU A 21 2.55 30.61 -18.99
N SER A 22 2.79 30.17 -20.23
CA SER A 22 4.06 29.71 -20.80
C SER A 22 4.51 28.28 -20.50
N TYR A 23 3.71 27.27 -20.90
CA TYR A 23 4.33 26.09 -21.47
C TYR A 23 3.94 25.97 -22.93
N GLY A 24 4.94 26.16 -23.76
CA GLY A 24 4.85 25.93 -25.20
C GLY A 24 4.34 24.51 -25.45
N ARG A 25 3.52 24.35 -26.49
CA ARG A 25 2.95 23.09 -26.95
C ARG A 25 4.06 22.02 -27.06
N ILE A 26 4.21 21.20 -26.02
CA ILE A 26 4.64 19.83 -26.20
C ILE A 26 3.34 19.05 -26.31
N ALA A 27 3.01 18.63 -27.52
CA ALA A 27 1.95 17.66 -27.78
C ALA A 27 2.43 16.31 -27.23
N SER A 28 2.30 16.13 -25.92
CA SER A 28 2.33 14.84 -25.26
C SER A 28 0.87 14.42 -25.12
N SER A 29 0.55 13.21 -25.56
CA SER A 29 -0.71 12.54 -25.34
C SER A 29 -0.93 12.33 -23.83
N TYR A 30 -1.31 13.40 -23.17
CA TYR A 30 -1.70 13.37 -21.76
C TYR A 30 -3.11 12.77 -21.69
N HIS A 31 -3.21 11.52 -21.28
CA HIS A 31 -4.48 10.92 -20.91
C HIS A 31 -4.87 11.39 -19.51
N PRO A 32 -5.88 12.26 -19.35
CA PRO A 32 -6.21 12.87 -18.04
C PRO A 32 -6.87 11.92 -17.04
N ASN A 33 -6.86 10.61 -17.28
CA ASN A 33 -7.62 9.63 -16.48
C ASN A 33 -6.77 8.60 -15.71
N GLU A 34 -5.44 8.71 -15.69
CA GLU A 34 -4.59 7.66 -15.08
C GLU A 34 -4.13 7.94 -13.64
N TYR A 35 -4.29 9.16 -13.15
CA TYR A 35 -3.87 9.50 -11.78
C TYR A 35 -5.09 9.86 -10.92
N ARG A 36 -5.86 8.83 -10.52
CA ARG A 36 -6.90 9.03 -9.50
C ARG A 36 -6.25 9.10 -8.13
N PHE A 37 -6.37 10.24 -7.49
CA PHE A 37 -6.21 10.36 -6.04
C PHE A 37 -7.35 9.59 -5.39
N THR A 38 -7.02 8.63 -4.53
CA THR A 38 -7.99 7.89 -3.73
C THR A 38 -7.69 8.17 -2.26
N MET A 39 -8.67 8.65 -1.54
CA MET A 39 -8.64 8.71 -0.07
C MET A 39 -9.74 7.80 0.44
N ALA A 40 -9.36 6.77 1.15
CA ALA A 40 -10.29 5.78 1.69
C ALA A 40 -9.82 5.29 3.06
N VAL A 41 -10.74 4.74 3.83
CA VAL A 41 -10.38 3.88 4.95
C VAL A 41 -10.24 2.47 4.39
N GLU A 42 -9.00 1.99 4.36
CA GLU A 42 -8.67 0.61 4.00
C GLU A 42 -8.88 -0.28 5.21
N THR A 43 -9.59 -1.40 5.05
CA THR A 43 -9.72 -2.44 6.06
C THR A 43 -9.24 -3.75 5.48
N GLU A 44 -8.25 -4.37 6.10
CA GLU A 44 -7.56 -5.57 5.61
C GLU A 44 -7.26 -6.58 6.71
N ILE A 45 -7.07 -7.83 6.31
CA ILE A 45 -6.34 -8.87 7.05
C ILE A 45 -5.38 -9.59 6.11
N LYS A 46 -4.37 -10.25 6.70
CA LYS A 46 -3.52 -11.23 6.01
C LYS A 46 -3.77 -12.62 6.57
N LEU A 47 -3.65 -13.63 5.73
CA LEU A 47 -3.74 -15.03 6.07
C LEU A 47 -2.46 -15.71 5.56
N ARG A 48 -1.78 -16.48 6.40
CA ARG A 48 -0.63 -17.27 5.96
C ARG A 48 -1.09 -18.48 5.17
N LEU A 49 -0.40 -18.80 4.10
CA LEU A 49 -0.73 -19.89 3.18
C LEU A 49 0.30 -21.04 3.29
N PRO A 50 0.21 -21.94 4.26
CA PRO A 50 1.20 -22.99 4.45
C PRO A 50 1.26 -23.99 3.29
N LEU A 51 0.20 -24.09 2.48
CA LEU A 51 0.12 -24.96 1.31
C LEU A 51 0.46 -24.26 -0.01
N GLY A 52 0.91 -22.98 0.07
CA GLY A 52 1.38 -22.19 -1.05
C GLY A 52 0.29 -21.49 -1.84
N ALA A 53 0.72 -20.55 -2.71
CA ALA A 53 -0.16 -19.69 -3.50
C ALA A 53 -1.00 -20.46 -4.53
N GLU A 54 -0.47 -21.51 -5.16
CA GLU A 54 -1.21 -22.32 -6.14
C GLU A 54 -2.45 -22.99 -5.53
N ARG A 55 -2.32 -23.54 -4.32
CA ARG A 55 -3.45 -24.14 -3.61
C ARG A 55 -4.50 -23.11 -3.22
N ALA A 56 -4.05 -21.92 -2.79
CA ALA A 56 -4.93 -20.82 -2.44
C ALA A 56 -5.65 -20.25 -3.68
N ARG A 57 -4.97 -20.18 -4.84
CA ARG A 57 -5.58 -19.82 -6.12
C ARG A 57 -6.74 -20.75 -6.46
N ALA A 58 -6.50 -22.07 -6.46
CA ALA A 58 -7.54 -23.05 -6.75
C ALA A 58 -8.73 -22.92 -5.79
N LEU A 59 -8.48 -22.64 -4.51
CA LEU A 59 -9.52 -22.41 -3.52
C LEU A 59 -10.34 -21.15 -3.82
N LEU A 60 -9.69 -20.04 -4.15
CA LEU A 60 -10.38 -18.80 -4.56
C LEU A 60 -11.27 -19.02 -5.78
N GLU A 61 -10.76 -19.71 -6.82
CA GLU A 61 -11.49 -20.01 -8.05
C GLU A 61 -12.72 -20.90 -7.78
N GLN A 62 -12.60 -21.89 -6.89
CA GLN A 62 -13.75 -22.72 -6.44
C GLN A 62 -14.85 -21.90 -5.76
N HIS A 63 -14.50 -20.77 -5.13
CA HIS A 63 -15.46 -19.87 -4.49
C HIS A 63 -15.87 -18.69 -5.39
N GLY A 64 -15.63 -18.78 -6.71
CA GLY A 64 -16.11 -17.80 -7.69
C GLY A 64 -15.26 -16.55 -7.79
N PHE A 65 -14.05 -16.54 -7.24
CA PHE A 65 -13.10 -15.46 -7.45
C PHE A 65 -12.34 -15.68 -8.77
N HIS A 66 -12.11 -14.59 -9.48
CA HIS A 66 -11.35 -14.61 -10.74
C HIS A 66 -10.20 -13.61 -10.69
N ALA A 67 -9.05 -14.00 -11.22
CA ALA A 67 -7.93 -13.10 -11.34
C ALA A 67 -8.29 -11.89 -12.23
N THR A 68 -7.99 -10.68 -11.78
CA THR A 68 -8.28 -9.44 -12.51
C THR A 68 -7.13 -8.99 -13.41
N GLY A 69 -5.99 -9.66 -13.33
CA GLY A 69 -4.79 -9.40 -14.10
C GLY A 69 -3.73 -10.49 -13.90
N PRO A 70 -2.59 -10.37 -14.57
CA PRO A 70 -1.50 -11.32 -14.42
C PRO A 70 -0.85 -11.22 -13.03
N ARG A 71 -0.13 -12.27 -12.66
CA ARG A 71 0.83 -12.26 -11.55
C ARG A 71 1.91 -11.22 -11.83
N GLN A 72 2.06 -10.24 -10.95
CA GLN A 72 2.92 -9.07 -11.15
C GLN A 72 3.94 -8.94 -10.03
N LEU A 73 5.20 -8.69 -10.38
CA LEU A 73 6.21 -8.29 -9.40
C LEU A 73 5.92 -6.87 -8.94
N GLU A 74 5.83 -6.68 -7.63
CA GLU A 74 5.80 -5.40 -6.95
C GLU A 74 7.10 -5.22 -6.17
N THR A 75 7.75 -4.08 -6.38
CA THR A 75 8.91 -3.66 -5.60
C THR A 75 8.53 -2.42 -4.81
N ASP A 76 8.60 -2.52 -3.51
CA ASP A 76 8.20 -1.50 -2.56
C ASP A 76 9.42 -0.90 -1.86
N GLN A 77 9.47 0.42 -1.80
CA GLN A 77 10.42 1.17 -0.98
C GLN A 77 9.65 2.03 0.01
N THR A 78 9.85 1.80 1.30
CA THR A 78 9.33 2.69 2.33
C THR A 78 10.33 3.78 2.66
N PHE A 79 9.80 4.94 3.06
CA PHE A 79 10.57 6.11 3.45
C PHE A 79 10.19 6.54 4.86
N ASP A 80 11.18 7.04 5.60
CA ASP A 80 10.98 7.62 6.93
C ASP A 80 11.98 8.75 7.16
N LEU A 81 11.74 9.57 8.17
CA LEU A 81 12.75 10.50 8.67
C LEU A 81 13.88 9.72 9.36
N PRO A 82 15.09 10.29 9.50
CA PRO A 82 16.20 9.65 10.22
C PRO A 82 15.83 9.23 11.65
N THR A 83 14.89 9.93 12.26
CA THR A 83 14.34 9.63 13.59
C THR A 83 13.39 8.43 13.62
N GLY A 84 12.91 7.94 12.46
CA GLY A 84 11.89 6.89 12.37
C GLY A 84 10.50 7.34 12.80
N GLU A 85 10.17 8.62 12.63
CA GLU A 85 8.93 9.24 13.12
C GLU A 85 7.66 8.62 12.54
N LEU A 86 7.65 8.31 11.23
CA LEU A 86 6.48 7.69 10.60
C LEU A 86 6.22 6.32 11.21
N ARG A 87 7.24 5.49 11.31
CA ARG A 87 7.13 4.15 11.91
C ARG A 87 6.70 4.21 13.38
N GLN A 88 7.31 5.09 14.18
CA GLN A 88 6.99 5.23 15.60
C GLN A 88 5.54 5.68 15.84
N SER A 89 4.98 6.46 14.92
CA SER A 89 3.58 6.92 14.96
C SER A 89 2.61 6.01 14.21
N GLY A 90 3.04 4.83 13.77
CA GLY A 90 2.21 3.88 13.03
C GLY A 90 1.85 4.31 11.60
N ARG A 91 2.52 5.34 11.08
CA ARG A 91 2.35 5.86 9.71
C ARG A 91 3.31 5.17 8.75
N LEU A 92 2.99 5.24 7.46
CA LEU A 92 3.85 4.69 6.41
C LEU A 92 3.81 5.61 5.18
N LEU A 93 4.97 5.84 4.58
CA LEU A 93 5.13 6.43 3.25
C LEU A 93 5.84 5.41 2.37
N ARG A 94 5.23 5.05 1.25
CA ARG A 94 5.70 4.00 0.34
C ARG A 94 5.70 4.48 -1.10
N LEU A 95 6.76 4.14 -1.82
CA LEU A 95 6.83 4.22 -3.27
C LEU A 95 6.89 2.80 -3.82
N ARG A 96 5.94 2.42 -4.68
CA ARG A 96 5.81 1.11 -5.30
C ARG A 96 6.09 1.19 -6.79
N SER A 97 6.88 0.27 -7.30
CA SER A 97 6.95 -0.06 -8.72
C SER A 97 6.14 -1.33 -8.99
N ALA A 98 5.25 -1.27 -9.96
CA ALA A 98 4.40 -2.38 -10.38
C ALA A 98 4.27 -2.37 -11.92
N GLY A 99 5.08 -3.18 -12.59
CA GLY A 99 5.25 -3.11 -14.05
C GLY A 99 5.85 -1.77 -14.48
N ASP A 100 5.12 -1.02 -15.28
CA ASP A 100 5.49 0.31 -15.79
C ASP A 100 4.95 1.47 -14.94
N ARG A 101 4.24 1.17 -13.83
CA ARG A 101 3.59 2.17 -12.98
C ARG A 101 4.37 2.40 -11.69
N TRP A 102 4.36 3.66 -11.27
CA TRP A 102 4.82 4.07 -9.96
C TRP A 102 3.66 4.62 -9.13
N ILE A 103 3.57 4.17 -7.90
CA ILE A 103 2.47 4.50 -6.99
C ILE A 103 3.05 4.96 -5.66
N VAL A 104 2.62 6.12 -5.22
CA VAL A 104 2.94 6.67 -3.89
C VAL A 104 1.76 6.42 -2.97
N THR A 105 2.02 5.85 -1.82
CA THR A 105 1.01 5.57 -0.81
C THR A 105 1.42 6.16 0.53
N TYR A 106 0.54 6.95 1.13
CA TYR A 106 0.58 7.27 2.55
C TYR A 106 -0.46 6.43 3.28
N LYS A 107 -0.07 5.84 4.42
CA LYS A 107 -0.99 5.14 5.30
C LYS A 107 -0.91 5.74 6.70
N GLY A 108 -2.07 6.11 7.25
CA GLY A 108 -2.22 6.60 8.62
C GLY A 108 -2.02 5.51 9.66
N PRO A 109 -2.05 5.87 10.96
CA PRO A 109 -2.01 4.90 12.05
C PRO A 109 -3.26 4.00 11.99
N ALA A 110 -3.07 2.70 12.29
CA ALA A 110 -4.19 1.78 12.36
C ALA A 110 -5.10 2.11 13.55
N ALA A 111 -6.40 1.94 13.37
CA ALA A 111 -7.36 2.02 14.47
C ALA A 111 -7.04 0.95 15.52
N ALA A 112 -7.13 1.32 16.79
CA ALA A 112 -6.83 0.41 17.89
C ALA A 112 -8.01 -0.54 18.17
N GLY A 113 -7.69 -1.80 18.52
CA GLY A 113 -8.65 -2.72 19.13
C GLY A 113 -9.54 -3.51 18.19
N ASP A 114 -9.34 -3.45 16.88
CA ASP A 114 -10.09 -4.26 15.92
C ASP A 114 -9.32 -5.53 15.55
N ARG A 115 -10.06 -6.60 15.24
CA ARG A 115 -9.53 -7.84 14.66
C ARG A 115 -9.11 -7.67 13.20
N HIS A 116 -9.56 -6.61 12.55
CA HIS A 116 -9.13 -6.17 11.24
C HIS A 116 -8.21 -4.95 11.40
N LYS A 117 -7.35 -4.73 10.44
CA LYS A 117 -6.52 -3.54 10.38
C LYS A 117 -7.20 -2.50 9.51
N SER A 118 -7.70 -1.45 10.15
CA SER A 118 -8.35 -0.32 9.46
C SER A 118 -7.53 0.94 9.62
N ARG A 119 -7.29 1.68 8.53
CA ARG A 119 -6.54 2.94 8.54
C ARG A 119 -6.84 3.80 7.32
N GLU A 120 -6.59 5.09 7.47
CA GLU A 120 -6.56 6.01 6.33
C GLU A 120 -5.51 5.59 5.31
N GLU A 121 -5.87 5.61 4.04
CA GLU A 121 -4.96 5.44 2.93
C GLU A 121 -5.15 6.53 1.89
N ILE A 122 -4.02 7.11 1.44
CA ILE A 122 -3.97 8.07 0.36
C ILE A 122 -3.02 7.53 -0.68
N GLU A 123 -3.53 7.31 -1.90
CA GLU A 123 -2.74 6.74 -2.97
C GLU A 123 -2.83 7.58 -4.25
N THR A 124 -1.70 7.73 -4.92
CA THR A 124 -1.65 8.40 -6.24
C THR A 124 -0.52 7.83 -7.09
N GLY A 125 -0.72 7.85 -8.42
CA GLY A 125 0.32 7.52 -9.38
C GLY A 125 1.31 8.67 -9.56
N VAL A 126 2.55 8.34 -9.87
CA VAL A 126 3.59 9.29 -10.31
C VAL A 126 4.21 8.80 -11.62
N SER A 127 4.57 9.72 -12.50
CA SER A 127 5.15 9.38 -13.81
C SER A 127 6.60 8.92 -13.73
N ASP A 128 7.35 9.37 -12.71
CA ASP A 128 8.77 9.07 -12.51
C ASP A 128 9.03 8.81 -11.03
N GLY A 129 9.10 7.54 -10.66
CA GLY A 129 9.34 7.13 -9.28
C GLY A 129 10.77 7.46 -8.81
N ALA A 130 11.75 7.43 -9.71
CA ALA A 130 13.13 7.75 -9.34
C ALA A 130 13.29 9.24 -9.01
N ALA A 131 12.70 10.13 -9.81
CA ALA A 131 12.64 11.55 -9.51
C ALA A 131 11.87 11.82 -8.23
N PHE A 132 10.75 11.11 -7.99
CA PHE A 132 9.97 11.27 -6.76
C PHE A 132 10.76 10.83 -5.52
N ALA A 133 11.49 9.71 -5.58
CA ALA A 133 12.37 9.27 -4.50
C ALA A 133 13.43 10.33 -4.16
N GLN A 134 14.05 10.93 -5.17
CA GLN A 134 15.02 12.03 -4.96
C GLN A 134 14.37 13.26 -4.30
N ILE A 135 13.14 13.60 -4.66
CA ILE A 135 12.39 14.68 -3.99
C ILE A 135 12.21 14.37 -2.51
N LEU A 136 11.80 13.14 -2.16
CA LEU A 136 11.65 12.72 -0.77
C LEU A 136 12.96 12.83 -0.01
N GLU A 137 14.08 12.41 -0.60
CA GLU A 137 15.41 12.53 0.01
C GLU A 137 15.81 14.00 0.25
N ARG A 138 15.52 14.89 -0.70
CA ARG A 138 15.76 16.35 -0.55
C ARG A 138 14.89 16.97 0.54
N LEU A 139 13.72 16.40 0.81
CA LEU A 139 12.83 16.79 1.91
C LEU A 139 13.23 16.17 3.26
N GLY A 140 14.32 15.38 3.30
CA GLY A 140 14.87 14.79 4.51
C GLY A 140 14.37 13.36 4.82
N TYR A 141 13.52 12.80 3.99
CA TYR A 141 13.15 11.39 4.10
C TYR A 141 14.28 10.50 3.58
N GLN A 142 14.41 9.31 4.16
CA GLN A 142 15.40 8.32 3.75
C GLN A 142 14.74 6.97 3.49
N PRO A 143 15.27 6.17 2.53
CA PRO A 143 14.84 4.79 2.36
C PRO A 143 15.02 4.00 3.67
N SER A 144 13.94 3.43 4.18
CA SER A 144 13.93 2.73 5.46
C SER A 144 13.88 1.21 5.32
N PHE A 145 13.05 0.67 4.42
CA PHE A 145 12.91 -0.76 4.17
C PHE A 145 12.44 -1.00 2.74
N ALA A 146 13.08 -1.93 2.03
CA ALA A 146 12.64 -2.37 0.71
C ALA A 146 12.14 -3.81 0.76
N TYR A 147 11.10 -4.10 -0.04
CA TYR A 147 10.60 -5.47 -0.15
C TYR A 147 10.01 -5.74 -1.52
N GLU A 148 10.00 -7.02 -1.87
CA GLU A 148 9.45 -7.53 -3.12
C GLU A 148 8.42 -8.59 -2.84
N LYS A 149 7.42 -8.67 -3.71
CA LYS A 149 6.46 -9.75 -3.75
C LYS A 149 5.90 -9.91 -5.15
N PHE A 150 5.50 -11.11 -5.49
CA PHE A 150 4.61 -11.29 -6.63
C PHE A 150 3.17 -11.23 -6.14
N ARG A 151 2.35 -10.39 -6.75
CA ARG A 151 0.93 -10.22 -6.41
C ARG A 151 0.03 -10.65 -7.56
N THR A 152 -1.03 -11.39 -7.23
CA THR A 152 -2.18 -11.63 -8.10
C THR A 152 -3.44 -11.16 -7.38
N THR A 153 -4.22 -10.29 -8.01
CA THR A 153 -5.48 -9.77 -7.45
C THR A 153 -6.66 -10.54 -8.01
N PHE A 154 -7.60 -10.87 -7.13
CA PHE A 154 -8.83 -11.62 -7.43
C PHE A 154 -10.05 -10.82 -7.01
N LYS A 155 -11.12 -10.93 -7.80
CA LYS A 155 -12.46 -10.42 -7.48
C LYS A 155 -13.52 -11.47 -7.74
N SER A 156 -14.58 -11.41 -6.97
CA SER A 156 -15.82 -12.14 -7.23
C SER A 156 -16.89 -11.15 -7.68
N PRO A 157 -17.68 -11.44 -8.73
CA PRO A 157 -18.73 -10.55 -9.21
C PRO A 157 -19.77 -10.24 -8.14
N GLY A 158 -20.10 -8.96 -7.98
CA GLY A 158 -21.09 -8.49 -6.99
C GLY A 158 -20.59 -8.43 -5.55
N GLU A 159 -19.32 -8.71 -5.29
CA GLU A 159 -18.71 -8.61 -3.97
C GLU A 159 -17.97 -7.27 -3.78
N ASP A 160 -18.04 -6.74 -2.55
CA ASP A 160 -17.49 -5.41 -2.20
C ASP A 160 -15.99 -5.42 -1.85
N GLY A 161 -15.37 -6.59 -1.82
CA GLY A 161 -13.98 -6.74 -1.45
C GLY A 161 -13.12 -7.37 -2.54
N ILE A 162 -11.83 -7.42 -2.26
CA ILE A 162 -10.83 -8.07 -3.10
C ILE A 162 -10.02 -9.06 -2.27
N ALA A 163 -9.54 -10.12 -2.92
CA ALA A 163 -8.52 -11.01 -2.39
C ALA A 163 -7.24 -10.86 -3.20
N THR A 164 -6.09 -10.81 -2.54
CA THR A 164 -4.80 -10.86 -3.24
C THR A 164 -3.98 -12.04 -2.76
N LEU A 165 -3.27 -12.68 -3.67
CA LEU A 165 -2.23 -13.66 -3.34
C LEU A 165 -0.88 -12.98 -3.46
N ASP A 166 -0.14 -12.99 -2.37
CA ASP A 166 1.20 -12.41 -2.26
C ASP A 166 2.21 -13.54 -2.02
N GLU A 167 3.05 -13.79 -3.00
CA GLU A 167 4.20 -14.67 -2.88
C GLU A 167 5.40 -13.82 -2.47
N THR A 168 5.98 -14.09 -1.30
CA THR A 168 7.06 -13.28 -0.72
C THR A 168 8.28 -14.15 -0.36
N PRO A 169 9.46 -13.56 -0.15
CA PRO A 169 10.64 -14.29 0.32
C PRO A 169 10.46 -15.02 1.68
N ILE A 170 9.43 -14.68 2.45
CA ILE A 170 9.14 -15.30 3.75
C ILE A 170 7.89 -16.20 3.74
N GLY A 171 7.43 -16.58 2.55
CA GLY A 171 6.27 -17.44 2.34
C GLY A 171 5.10 -16.71 1.69
N ASP A 172 4.04 -17.45 1.46
CA ASP A 172 2.87 -16.98 0.73
C ASP A 172 1.78 -16.52 1.67
N PHE A 173 1.08 -15.46 1.26
CA PHE A 173 0.00 -14.86 2.01
C PHE A 173 -1.20 -14.58 1.10
N MET A 174 -2.38 -14.54 1.70
CA MET A 174 -3.57 -13.96 1.12
C MET A 174 -3.92 -12.71 1.91
N GLU A 175 -4.19 -11.59 1.23
CA GLU A 175 -4.82 -10.44 1.86
C GLU A 175 -6.28 -10.41 1.44
N LEU A 176 -7.17 -10.14 2.39
CA LEU A 176 -8.57 -9.83 2.14
C LEU A 176 -8.78 -8.37 2.52
N GLU A 177 -9.25 -7.58 1.57
CA GLU A 177 -9.49 -6.14 1.72
C GLU A 177 -10.94 -5.82 1.35
N GLY A 178 -11.64 -5.11 2.24
CA GLY A 178 -13.04 -4.76 2.06
C GLY A 178 -13.76 -4.48 3.38
N PRO A 179 -15.10 -4.40 3.38
CA PRO A 179 -15.87 -4.27 4.60
C PRO A 179 -15.62 -5.44 5.57
N GLY A 180 -15.52 -5.17 6.88
CA GLY A 180 -15.17 -6.18 7.88
C GLY A 180 -16.07 -7.42 7.85
N TYR A 181 -17.39 -7.24 7.62
CA TYR A 181 -18.32 -8.36 7.48
C TYR A 181 -18.00 -9.25 6.27
N TRP A 182 -17.54 -8.63 5.17
CA TRP A 182 -17.14 -9.34 3.95
C TRP A 182 -15.85 -10.13 4.19
N ILE A 183 -14.88 -9.51 4.86
CA ILE A 183 -13.61 -10.16 5.24
C ILE A 183 -13.89 -11.42 6.06
N ASP A 184 -14.67 -11.30 7.13
CA ASP A 184 -14.97 -12.44 8.01
C ASP A 184 -15.70 -13.57 7.28
N ARG A 185 -16.72 -13.25 6.50
CA ARG A 185 -17.46 -14.22 5.70
C ARG A 185 -16.55 -14.93 4.70
N THR A 186 -15.75 -14.17 3.98
CA THR A 186 -14.87 -14.71 2.95
C THR A 186 -13.77 -15.58 3.57
N ALA A 187 -13.12 -15.12 4.65
CA ALA A 187 -12.15 -15.92 5.37
C ALA A 187 -12.76 -17.26 5.84
N GLN A 188 -13.95 -17.24 6.41
CA GLN A 188 -14.65 -18.45 6.86
C GLN A 188 -14.97 -19.41 5.70
N GLN A 189 -15.43 -18.89 4.55
CA GLN A 189 -15.69 -19.69 3.36
C GLN A 189 -14.40 -20.38 2.83
N LEU A 190 -13.26 -19.70 2.96
CA LEU A 190 -11.95 -20.22 2.58
C LEU A 190 -11.31 -21.13 3.64
N GLY A 191 -12.02 -21.39 4.76
CA GLY A 191 -11.56 -22.29 5.83
C GLY A 191 -10.67 -21.66 6.88
N PHE A 192 -10.62 -20.31 6.96
CA PHE A 192 -9.87 -19.56 7.96
C PHE A 192 -10.81 -18.94 9.00
N GLY A 193 -10.30 -18.71 10.20
CA GLY A 193 -11.01 -18.05 11.29
C GLY A 193 -10.25 -16.87 11.88
N PRO A 194 -10.86 -16.15 12.84
CA PRO A 194 -10.22 -14.97 13.46
C PRO A 194 -8.85 -15.22 14.10
N ALA A 195 -8.57 -16.48 14.49
CA ALA A 195 -7.26 -16.86 15.03
C ALA A 195 -6.13 -16.86 13.97
N ASP A 196 -6.50 -16.93 12.68
CA ASP A 196 -5.55 -16.92 11.56
C ASP A 196 -5.26 -15.52 11.04
N TYR A 197 -5.97 -14.50 11.56
CA TYR A 197 -5.88 -13.13 11.07
C TYR A 197 -4.58 -12.47 11.50
N ILE A 198 -3.85 -11.97 10.53
CA ILE A 198 -2.59 -11.25 10.70
C ILE A 198 -2.85 -9.79 10.31
N THR A 199 -2.67 -8.87 11.26
CA THR A 199 -2.79 -7.42 11.05
C THR A 199 -1.42 -6.74 10.93
N SER A 200 -0.34 -7.49 11.10
CA SER A 200 1.04 -7.01 10.98
C SER A 200 1.39 -6.64 9.54
N SER A 201 2.27 -5.64 9.39
CA SER A 201 2.85 -5.28 8.09
C SER A 201 3.91 -6.31 7.64
N TYR A 202 4.23 -6.35 6.33
CA TYR A 202 5.35 -7.16 5.84
C TYR A 202 6.68 -6.78 6.49
N ALA A 203 6.90 -5.50 6.79
CA ALA A 203 8.09 -5.06 7.52
C ALA A 203 8.16 -5.70 8.91
N THR A 204 7.04 -5.74 9.63
CA THR A 204 6.96 -6.38 10.96
C THR A 204 7.19 -7.90 10.87
N LEU A 205 6.50 -8.57 9.92
CA LEU A 205 6.67 -10.01 9.70
C LEU A 205 8.10 -10.36 9.30
N TYR A 206 8.74 -9.52 8.51
CA TYR A 206 10.14 -9.72 8.13
C TYR A 206 11.11 -9.48 9.29
N GLU A 207 10.84 -8.49 10.15
CA GLU A 207 11.63 -8.32 11.39
C GLU A 207 11.53 -9.55 12.31
N GLU A 208 10.34 -10.13 12.46
CA GLU A 208 10.13 -11.36 13.21
C GLU A 208 10.90 -12.52 12.57
N HIS A 209 10.82 -12.65 11.25
CA HIS A 209 11.58 -13.66 10.50
C HIS A 209 13.10 -13.51 10.71
N ARG A 210 13.63 -12.28 10.67
CA ARG A 210 15.05 -11.99 10.89
C ARG A 210 15.54 -12.32 12.29
N ARG A 211 14.69 -12.24 13.31
CA ARG A 211 15.07 -12.59 14.69
C ARG A 211 15.35 -14.06 14.87
N VAL A 212 14.77 -14.91 14.05
CA VAL A 212 14.95 -16.39 14.12
C VAL A 212 15.87 -16.95 13.03
N HIS A 213 16.30 -16.08 12.08
CA HIS A 213 17.20 -16.45 10.99
C HIS A 213 18.36 -15.45 10.90
N GLU A 214 19.54 -15.81 11.42
CA GLU A 214 20.67 -14.88 11.61
C GLU A 214 21.32 -14.34 10.33
N THR A 215 21.10 -14.96 9.17
CA THR A 215 21.83 -14.67 7.92
C THR A 215 20.97 -14.02 6.82
N VAL A 216 19.77 -13.54 7.13
CA VAL A 216 18.91 -12.91 6.12
C VAL A 216 19.24 -11.43 5.90
N PRO A 217 19.11 -10.91 4.68
CA PRO A 217 19.39 -9.52 4.35
C PRO A 217 18.54 -8.52 5.15
N ARG A 218 18.92 -7.24 5.10
CA ARG A 218 18.14 -6.16 5.70
C ARG A 218 16.77 -6.03 5.03
N ASP A 219 16.73 -6.10 3.72
CA ASP A 219 15.55 -5.92 2.87
C ASP A 219 14.97 -7.28 2.46
N MET A 220 13.65 -7.37 2.38
CA MET A 220 12.94 -8.58 1.99
C MET A 220 12.85 -8.67 0.46
N LYS A 221 13.88 -9.18 -0.18
CA LYS A 221 13.95 -9.32 -1.63
C LYS A 221 14.16 -10.77 -2.03
N PHE A 222 13.65 -11.13 -3.21
CA PHE A 222 13.99 -12.42 -3.80
C PHE A 222 15.50 -12.45 -4.08
N GLN A 223 16.13 -13.55 -3.74
CA GLN A 223 17.53 -13.75 -4.08
C GLN A 223 17.60 -14.08 -5.57
N SER A 224 18.49 -13.39 -6.28
CA SER A 224 18.84 -13.81 -7.65
C SER A 224 19.44 -15.19 -7.61
N PRO A 225 19.05 -16.09 -8.55
CA PRO A 225 19.60 -17.43 -8.66
C PRO A 225 21.11 -17.43 -8.90
#